data_76a7794014da2b5be24954ac10553416
#
_entry.id   76a7794014da2b5be24954ac10553416
#
_cell.length_a   1.000
_cell.length_b   1.000
_cell.length_c   1.000
_cell.angle_alpha   90.00
_cell.angle_beta   90.00
_cell.angle_gamma   90.00
#
_symmetry.space_group_name_H-M   'P 1'
#
loop_
_entity.id
_entity.type
_entity.pdbx_description
1 polymer ?
#
loop_
_entity_poly.entity_id
_entity_poly.type
_entity_poly.pdbx_seq_one_letter_code
_entity_poly.pdbx_strand_id
1 'polypeptide(L)'
;MKIALLQLEVLEKNKEANVAHGLQLAAEAAKEHDLLVLPEVWTTGYSLGHLEQEAETLASPALAQLAEIARNEQCAVLAGSVPMRHADGKIYNTSAAINKNGEIVNLYDKVHLFGLFNEEDFFAPGNNFQAFTLDGLCCGSTICYDLRFPELFRHLALQGAQLIFCPAEWPEARGDIWRLLAQARAAENHTFVVAVNCAGSFKGAPFYGHSMVVAPSGKILAEAGMQEEVVSCEIDLADVAKVRSRLNALADVRKELIQ
;
A
#
# COMPACT_ATOMS: atom_id res chain seq x y z
N MET A 1 3.92 16.38 7.11
CA MET A 1 2.91 15.71 6.28
C MET A 1 2.09 14.79 7.18
N LYS A 2 0.79 14.95 7.17
CA LYS A 2 -0.14 14.15 7.99
C LYS A 2 -0.73 13.03 7.13
N ILE A 3 -0.56 11.78 7.55
CA ILE A 3 -0.98 10.58 6.83
C ILE A 3 -2.11 9.90 7.60
N ALA A 4 -3.15 9.43 6.91
CA ALA A 4 -4.15 8.53 7.46
C ALA A 4 -3.96 7.12 6.89
N LEU A 5 -3.89 6.14 7.80
CA LEU A 5 -3.94 4.73 7.49
C LEU A 5 -5.38 4.26 7.71
N LEU A 6 -6.06 3.86 6.65
CA LEU A 6 -7.42 3.37 6.71
C LEU A 6 -7.39 1.85 6.87
N GLN A 7 -7.34 1.35 8.10
CA GLN A 7 -7.44 -0.07 8.41
C GLN A 7 -8.89 -0.50 8.35
N LEU A 8 -9.34 -0.92 7.16
CA LEU A 8 -10.73 -1.29 6.90
C LEU A 8 -11.03 -2.73 7.33
N GLU A 9 -12.24 -2.98 7.83
CA GLU A 9 -12.80 -4.33 7.85
C GLU A 9 -13.36 -4.65 6.46
N VAL A 10 -12.72 -5.59 5.76
CA VAL A 10 -13.13 -5.99 4.41
C VAL A 10 -14.05 -7.19 4.48
N LEU A 11 -15.29 -7.02 4.02
CA LEU A 11 -16.31 -8.07 4.02
C LEU A 11 -16.15 -9.00 2.82
N GLU A 12 -16.16 -10.31 3.07
CA GLU A 12 -16.16 -11.30 2.00
C GLU A 12 -17.42 -11.18 1.12
N LYS A 13 -17.24 -11.24 -0.22
CA LYS A 13 -18.34 -11.29 -1.20
C LYS A 13 -19.33 -10.12 -1.11
N ASN A 14 -18.88 -8.97 -0.66
CA ASN A 14 -19.75 -7.80 -0.54
C ASN A 14 -19.05 -6.53 -1.04
N LYS A 15 -18.70 -6.55 -2.34
CA LYS A 15 -18.00 -5.43 -2.99
C LYS A 15 -18.72 -4.10 -2.81
N GLU A 16 -20.03 -4.06 -2.95
CA GLU A 16 -20.81 -2.81 -2.84
C GLU A 16 -20.67 -2.19 -1.44
N ALA A 17 -20.80 -3.00 -0.39
CA ALA A 17 -20.64 -2.53 0.99
C ALA A 17 -19.19 -2.08 1.26
N ASN A 18 -18.20 -2.85 0.82
CA ASN A 18 -16.79 -2.49 0.99
C ASN A 18 -16.47 -1.16 0.32
N VAL A 19 -16.90 -0.97 -0.93
CA VAL A 19 -16.68 0.28 -1.68
C VAL A 19 -17.37 1.45 -1.00
N ALA A 20 -18.65 1.32 -0.63
CA ALA A 20 -19.40 2.39 0.03
C ALA A 20 -18.74 2.79 1.35
N HIS A 21 -18.34 1.81 2.17
CA HIS A 21 -17.72 2.03 3.47
C HIS A 21 -16.31 2.65 3.34
N GLY A 22 -15.46 2.09 2.48
CA GLY A 22 -14.11 2.60 2.26
C GLY A 22 -14.10 4.04 1.71
N LEU A 23 -15.02 4.37 0.80
CA LEU A 23 -15.18 5.73 0.28
C LEU A 23 -15.69 6.71 1.34
N GLN A 24 -16.61 6.27 2.21
CA GLN A 24 -17.08 7.12 3.32
C GLN A 24 -15.92 7.47 4.25
N LEU A 25 -15.17 6.48 4.72
CA LEU A 25 -14.02 6.71 5.61
C LEU A 25 -12.93 7.55 4.92
N ALA A 26 -12.67 7.32 3.63
CA ALA A 26 -11.73 8.13 2.86
C ALA A 26 -12.16 9.60 2.79
N ALA A 27 -13.44 9.88 2.52
CA ALA A 27 -13.97 11.24 2.45
C ALA A 27 -13.91 11.97 3.81
N GLU A 28 -14.11 11.25 4.90
CA GLU A 28 -13.99 11.80 6.26
C GLU A 28 -12.53 12.08 6.61
N ALA A 29 -11.64 11.13 6.37
CA ALA A 29 -10.22 11.25 6.70
C ALA A 29 -9.50 12.31 5.85
N ALA A 30 -9.87 12.46 4.57
CA ALA A 30 -9.23 13.41 3.65
C ALA A 30 -9.30 14.87 4.12
N LYS A 31 -10.32 15.25 4.90
CA LYS A 31 -10.52 16.61 5.41
C LYS A 31 -9.40 17.10 6.34
N GLU A 32 -8.67 16.17 6.95
CA GLU A 32 -7.67 16.48 7.97
C GLU A 32 -6.27 15.96 7.64
N HIS A 33 -6.08 15.31 6.48
CA HIS A 33 -4.82 14.65 6.13
C HIS A 33 -4.30 15.07 4.76
N ASP A 34 -2.98 14.98 4.58
CA ASP A 34 -2.32 15.26 3.31
C ASP A 34 -2.30 14.04 2.38
N LEU A 35 -2.40 12.83 2.97
CA LEU A 35 -2.28 11.55 2.28
C LEU A 35 -3.13 10.49 2.97
N LEU A 36 -3.92 9.76 2.20
CA LEU A 36 -4.65 8.56 2.64
C LEU A 36 -3.98 7.31 2.07
N VAL A 37 -4.01 6.22 2.83
CA VAL A 37 -3.55 4.91 2.36
C VAL A 37 -4.59 3.85 2.75
N LEU A 38 -5.14 3.15 1.74
CA LEU A 38 -6.11 2.06 1.90
C LEU A 38 -5.39 0.69 1.87
N PRO A 39 -6.03 -0.41 2.33
CA PRO A 39 -5.41 -1.74 2.32
C PRO A 39 -5.46 -2.44 0.96
N GLU A 40 -4.95 -3.67 0.90
CA GLU A 40 -4.95 -4.54 -0.29
C GLU A 40 -6.37 -5.02 -0.61
N VAL A 41 -6.69 -5.17 -1.92
CA VAL A 41 -7.96 -5.68 -2.49
C VAL A 41 -9.23 -5.27 -1.73
N TRP A 42 -9.20 -4.08 -1.15
CA TRP A 42 -10.22 -3.59 -0.23
C TRP A 42 -11.64 -3.56 -0.79
N THR A 43 -11.80 -3.62 -2.11
CA THR A 43 -13.13 -3.66 -2.75
C THR A 43 -13.77 -5.04 -2.68
N THR A 44 -12.99 -6.11 -2.80
CA THR A 44 -13.49 -7.50 -2.93
C THR A 44 -13.05 -8.43 -1.82
N GLY A 45 -11.98 -8.06 -1.10
CA GLY A 45 -11.21 -8.99 -0.30
C GLY A 45 -10.69 -10.16 -1.15
N TYR A 46 -10.23 -11.22 -0.48
CA TYR A 46 -9.75 -12.44 -1.16
C TYR A 46 -10.89 -13.36 -1.64
N SER A 47 -12.09 -12.83 -1.89
CA SER A 47 -13.19 -13.56 -2.53
C SER A 47 -12.94 -13.77 -4.04
N LEU A 48 -11.80 -14.35 -4.39
CA LEU A 48 -11.24 -14.36 -5.76
C LEU A 48 -12.07 -15.12 -6.81
N GLY A 49 -12.99 -15.98 -6.38
CA GLY A 49 -13.80 -16.80 -7.32
C GLY A 49 -14.76 -16.02 -8.23
N HIS A 50 -14.92 -14.72 -8.01
CA HIS A 50 -15.82 -13.85 -8.78
C HIS A 50 -15.07 -12.72 -9.52
N LEU A 51 -13.74 -12.76 -9.55
CA LEU A 51 -12.92 -11.66 -10.11
C LEU A 51 -13.22 -11.35 -11.58
N GLU A 52 -13.62 -12.34 -12.38
CA GLU A 52 -14.00 -12.10 -13.78
C GLU A 52 -15.12 -11.07 -13.94
N GLN A 53 -16.01 -10.98 -12.95
CA GLN A 53 -17.17 -10.09 -12.93
C GLN A 53 -16.93 -8.83 -12.10
N GLU A 54 -16.07 -8.92 -11.09
CA GLU A 54 -15.85 -7.88 -10.09
C GLU A 54 -14.59 -7.04 -10.33
N ALA A 55 -13.71 -7.49 -11.25
CA ALA A 55 -12.48 -6.76 -11.55
C ALA A 55 -12.79 -5.34 -12.06
N GLU A 56 -12.06 -4.40 -11.49
CA GLU A 56 -12.11 -2.99 -11.85
C GLU A 56 -11.43 -2.73 -13.21
N THR A 57 -11.61 -1.52 -13.70
CA THR A 57 -10.82 -0.95 -14.81
C THR A 57 -10.34 0.43 -14.39
N LEU A 58 -9.53 1.10 -15.18
CA LEU A 58 -9.13 2.50 -14.90
C LEU A 58 -10.33 3.47 -14.84
N ALA A 59 -11.45 3.11 -15.46
CA ALA A 59 -12.71 3.86 -15.39
C ALA A 59 -13.61 3.42 -14.22
N SER A 60 -13.06 2.68 -13.26
CA SER A 60 -13.78 2.18 -12.10
C SER A 60 -14.44 3.31 -11.30
N PRO A 61 -15.72 3.16 -10.91
CA PRO A 61 -16.38 4.13 -10.05
C PRO A 61 -15.68 4.34 -8.70
N ALA A 62 -15.07 3.30 -8.13
CA ALA A 62 -14.35 3.40 -6.86
C ALA A 62 -13.11 4.30 -6.98
N LEU A 63 -12.27 4.07 -8.00
CA LEU A 63 -11.10 4.92 -8.25
C LEU A 63 -11.50 6.34 -8.65
N ALA A 64 -12.56 6.50 -9.45
CA ALA A 64 -13.06 7.82 -9.84
C ALA A 64 -13.52 8.64 -8.63
N GLN A 65 -14.22 8.01 -7.68
CA GLN A 65 -14.66 8.69 -6.46
C GLN A 65 -13.47 9.01 -5.52
N LEU A 66 -12.46 8.13 -5.40
CA LEU A 66 -11.24 8.46 -4.67
C LEU A 66 -10.49 9.63 -5.33
N ALA A 67 -10.47 9.70 -6.66
CA ALA A 67 -9.88 10.83 -7.39
C ALA A 67 -10.65 12.13 -7.17
N GLU A 68 -11.97 12.08 -7.06
CA GLU A 68 -12.80 13.22 -6.70
C GLU A 68 -12.54 13.69 -5.26
N ILE A 69 -12.47 12.77 -4.29
CA ILE A 69 -12.10 13.05 -2.89
C ILE A 69 -10.71 13.72 -2.86
N ALA A 70 -9.71 13.13 -3.54
CA ALA A 70 -8.36 13.68 -3.59
C ALA A 70 -8.35 15.14 -4.07
N ARG A 71 -9.10 15.44 -5.14
CA ARG A 71 -9.19 16.78 -5.72
C ARG A 71 -9.92 17.75 -4.80
N ASN A 72 -11.06 17.36 -4.24
CA ASN A 72 -11.91 18.23 -3.44
C ASN A 72 -11.25 18.62 -2.12
N GLU A 73 -10.58 17.66 -1.48
CA GLU A 73 -9.95 17.85 -0.17
C GLU A 73 -8.45 18.17 -0.28
N GLN A 74 -7.89 18.25 -1.50
CA GLN A 74 -6.45 18.46 -1.75
C GLN A 74 -5.57 17.46 -0.98
N CYS A 75 -6.00 16.21 -0.91
CA CYS A 75 -5.40 15.11 -0.20
C CYS A 75 -4.99 14.02 -1.20
N ALA A 76 -3.71 13.62 -1.23
CA ALA A 76 -3.28 12.51 -2.07
C ALA A 76 -3.84 11.18 -1.56
N VAL A 77 -4.01 10.21 -2.45
CA VAL A 77 -4.55 8.88 -2.07
C VAL A 77 -3.69 7.77 -2.68
N LEU A 78 -3.15 6.90 -1.84
CA LEU A 78 -2.82 5.55 -2.28
C LEU A 78 -4.06 4.70 -2.10
N ALA A 79 -4.68 4.31 -3.22
CA ALA A 79 -5.98 3.62 -3.25
C ALA A 79 -5.90 2.15 -2.79
N GLY A 80 -4.90 1.82 -1.96
CA GLY A 80 -4.64 0.44 -1.56
C GLY A 80 -4.32 -0.41 -2.79
N SER A 81 -5.01 -1.54 -2.94
CA SER A 81 -5.09 -2.21 -4.23
C SER A 81 -6.49 -2.70 -4.54
N VAL A 82 -6.73 -2.95 -5.82
CA VAL A 82 -7.98 -3.51 -6.33
C VAL A 82 -7.67 -4.57 -7.40
N PRO A 83 -8.52 -5.60 -7.58
CA PRO A 83 -8.44 -6.44 -8.76
C PRO A 83 -8.71 -5.60 -10.00
N MET A 84 -7.73 -5.43 -10.89
CA MET A 84 -7.85 -4.59 -12.08
C MET A 84 -7.63 -5.38 -13.36
N ARG A 85 -8.56 -5.27 -14.31
CA ARG A 85 -8.42 -5.83 -15.64
C ARG A 85 -7.68 -4.84 -16.54
N HIS A 86 -6.57 -5.28 -17.10
CA HIS A 86 -5.75 -4.50 -18.01
C HIS A 86 -6.14 -4.76 -19.48
N ALA A 87 -5.55 -3.98 -20.38
CA ALA A 87 -5.82 -4.04 -21.81
C ALA A 87 -5.43 -5.38 -22.49
N ASP A 88 -4.54 -6.15 -21.86
CA ASP A 88 -4.16 -7.50 -22.28
C ASP A 88 -5.21 -8.56 -21.89
N GLY A 89 -6.30 -8.16 -21.23
CA GLY A 89 -7.40 -9.01 -20.77
C GLY A 89 -7.16 -9.71 -19.44
N LYS A 90 -5.95 -9.64 -18.89
CA LYS A 90 -5.63 -10.27 -17.60
C LYS A 90 -6.04 -9.38 -16.43
N ILE A 91 -6.23 -10.02 -15.29
CA ILE A 91 -6.52 -9.35 -14.02
C ILE A 91 -5.24 -9.31 -13.18
N TYR A 92 -4.98 -8.16 -12.58
CA TYR A 92 -3.84 -7.92 -11.70
C TYR A 92 -4.32 -7.42 -10.35
N ASN A 93 -3.54 -7.67 -9.31
CA ASN A 93 -3.70 -7.02 -8.00
C ASN A 93 -2.98 -5.67 -8.10
N THR A 94 -3.72 -4.59 -8.38
CA THR A 94 -3.17 -3.30 -8.80
C THR A 94 -3.38 -2.23 -7.74
N SER A 95 -2.30 -1.58 -7.33
CA SER A 95 -2.30 -0.37 -6.51
C SER A 95 -2.27 0.87 -7.39
N ALA A 96 -3.09 1.86 -7.07
CA ALA A 96 -3.14 3.15 -7.77
C ALA A 96 -2.75 4.28 -6.83
N ALA A 97 -1.83 5.16 -7.28
CA ALA A 97 -1.51 6.41 -6.58
C ALA A 97 -2.20 7.58 -7.29
N ILE A 98 -2.94 8.37 -6.52
CA ILE A 98 -3.74 9.50 -6.98
C ILE A 98 -3.19 10.77 -6.32
N ASN A 99 -2.81 11.77 -7.11
CA ASN A 99 -2.32 13.03 -6.61
C ASN A 99 -3.46 13.97 -6.14
N LYS A 100 -3.11 15.08 -5.54
CA LYS A 100 -4.06 16.11 -5.05
C LYS A 100 -4.95 16.73 -6.14
N ASN A 101 -4.59 16.58 -7.41
CA ASN A 101 -5.43 17.02 -8.53
C ASN A 101 -6.44 15.94 -8.96
N GLY A 102 -6.45 14.77 -8.33
CA GLY A 102 -7.28 13.63 -8.69
C GLY A 102 -6.77 12.89 -9.94
N GLU A 103 -5.49 12.97 -10.26
CA GLU A 103 -4.87 12.27 -11.38
C GLU A 103 -4.19 11.00 -10.88
N ILE A 104 -4.39 9.88 -11.56
CA ILE A 104 -3.64 8.65 -11.32
C ILE A 104 -2.23 8.86 -11.87
N VAL A 105 -1.24 8.92 -10.97
CA VAL A 105 0.17 9.18 -11.33
C VAL A 105 1.02 7.92 -11.35
N ASN A 106 0.52 6.83 -10.76
CA ASN A 106 1.20 5.53 -10.81
C ASN A 106 0.18 4.39 -10.71
N LEU A 107 0.48 3.30 -11.41
CA LEU A 107 -0.12 1.99 -11.23
C LEU A 107 0.99 0.98 -10.93
N TYR A 108 0.77 0.16 -9.93
CA TYR A 108 1.68 -0.91 -9.56
C TYR A 108 0.93 -2.23 -9.45
N ASP A 109 1.31 -3.21 -10.24
CA ASP A 109 0.79 -4.56 -10.18
C ASP A 109 1.67 -5.42 -9.25
N LYS A 110 1.07 -6.14 -8.33
CA LYS A 110 1.77 -7.02 -7.38
C LYS A 110 2.73 -7.96 -8.10
N VAL A 111 4.01 -7.86 -7.77
CA VAL A 111 5.05 -8.66 -8.43
C VAL A 111 5.09 -10.08 -7.88
N HIS A 112 5.02 -10.24 -6.56
CA HIS A 112 5.09 -11.54 -5.93
C HIS A 112 3.70 -11.99 -5.45
N LEU A 113 3.13 -12.95 -6.18
CA LEU A 113 1.82 -13.52 -5.83
C LEU A 113 1.94 -14.50 -4.67
N PHE A 114 0.92 -14.53 -3.80
CA PHE A 114 0.93 -15.33 -2.58
C PHE A 114 0.31 -16.72 -2.82
N GLY A 115 1.14 -17.73 -3.05
CA GLY A 115 0.72 -19.09 -3.41
C GLY A 115 -0.15 -19.80 -2.37
N LEU A 116 -0.09 -19.43 -1.07
CA LEU A 116 -0.97 -20.03 -0.06
C LEU A 116 -2.44 -19.61 -0.21
N PHE A 117 -2.72 -18.54 -0.92
CA PHE A 117 -4.07 -18.13 -1.30
C PHE A 117 -4.39 -18.44 -2.76
N ASN A 118 -3.49 -19.15 -3.46
CA ASN A 118 -3.57 -19.50 -4.88
C ASN A 118 -3.79 -18.25 -5.75
N GLU A 119 -3.12 -17.15 -5.42
CA GLU A 119 -3.26 -15.90 -6.19
C GLU A 119 -2.90 -16.08 -7.66
N GLU A 120 -1.98 -16.98 -7.98
CA GLU A 120 -1.54 -17.33 -9.34
C GLU A 120 -2.64 -17.89 -10.24
N ASP A 121 -3.72 -18.43 -9.65
CA ASP A 121 -4.87 -18.91 -10.40
C ASP A 121 -5.81 -17.77 -10.84
N PHE A 122 -5.67 -16.59 -10.24
CA PHE A 122 -6.60 -15.48 -10.39
C PHE A 122 -5.95 -14.21 -10.92
N PHE A 123 -4.71 -13.94 -10.52
CA PHE A 123 -3.97 -12.73 -10.88
C PHE A 123 -2.77 -13.07 -11.77
N ALA A 124 -2.49 -12.20 -12.73
CA ALA A 124 -1.20 -12.18 -13.39
C ALA A 124 -0.17 -11.44 -12.53
N PRO A 125 1.10 -11.89 -12.48
CA PRO A 125 2.15 -11.17 -11.78
C PRO A 125 2.54 -9.89 -12.50
N GLY A 126 2.80 -8.82 -11.74
CA GLY A 126 3.40 -7.61 -12.24
C GLY A 126 4.86 -7.85 -12.68
N ASN A 127 5.35 -6.98 -13.55
CA ASN A 127 6.71 -7.07 -14.09
C ASN A 127 7.46 -5.73 -14.03
N ASN A 128 6.87 -4.73 -13.40
CA ASN A 128 7.45 -3.39 -13.30
C ASN A 128 7.33 -2.85 -11.87
N PHE A 129 8.43 -2.33 -11.36
CA PHE A 129 8.52 -1.69 -10.05
C PHE A 129 9.50 -0.52 -10.14
N GLN A 130 8.95 0.67 -10.30
CA GLN A 130 9.72 1.91 -10.43
C GLN A 130 9.25 2.90 -9.36
N ALA A 131 10.18 3.73 -8.90
CA ALA A 131 9.82 4.89 -8.11
C ALA A 131 9.02 5.89 -8.96
N PHE A 132 8.09 6.58 -8.34
CA PHE A 132 7.23 7.57 -8.99
C PHE A 132 7.15 8.84 -8.14
N THR A 133 6.62 9.92 -8.75
CA THR A 133 6.42 11.18 -8.05
C THR A 133 4.95 11.35 -7.66
N LEU A 134 4.69 11.57 -6.37
CA LEU A 134 3.38 11.92 -5.82
C LEU A 134 3.49 13.30 -5.17
N ASP A 135 2.91 14.33 -5.78
CA ASP A 135 2.93 15.72 -5.31
C ASP A 135 4.34 16.23 -4.93
N GLY A 136 5.34 15.90 -5.75
CA GLY A 136 6.74 16.28 -5.54
C GLY A 136 7.55 15.34 -4.63
N LEU A 137 6.93 14.33 -4.04
CA LEU A 137 7.58 13.32 -3.22
C LEU A 137 7.93 12.08 -4.05
N CYS A 138 9.18 11.63 -3.98
CA CYS A 138 9.59 10.36 -4.60
C CYS A 138 9.09 9.19 -3.73
N CYS A 139 8.23 8.36 -4.30
CA CYS A 139 7.54 7.25 -3.64
C CYS A 139 7.80 5.92 -4.34
N GLY A 140 7.55 4.82 -3.63
CA GLY A 140 7.47 3.47 -4.19
C GLY A 140 6.19 2.76 -3.75
N SER A 141 5.69 1.84 -4.58
CA SER A 141 4.58 0.95 -4.24
C SER A 141 5.04 -0.50 -4.19
N THR A 142 4.54 -1.23 -3.20
CA THR A 142 4.62 -2.67 -3.03
C THR A 142 3.28 -3.16 -2.50
N ILE A 143 2.98 -4.48 -2.57
CA ILE A 143 1.71 -5.02 -2.06
C ILE A 143 2.01 -6.28 -1.23
N CYS A 144 1.62 -6.27 0.04
CA CYS A 144 1.48 -7.42 0.93
C CYS A 144 2.70 -8.38 0.91
N TYR A 145 2.61 -9.48 0.15
CA TYR A 145 3.65 -10.50 0.08
C TYR A 145 4.98 -9.95 -0.45
N ASP A 146 4.97 -8.86 -1.23
CA ASP A 146 6.17 -8.14 -1.66
C ASP A 146 7.05 -7.69 -0.49
N LEU A 147 6.46 -7.50 0.71
CA LEU A 147 7.18 -7.14 1.93
C LEU A 147 8.30 -8.16 2.28
N ARG A 148 8.19 -9.41 1.82
CA ARG A 148 9.19 -10.45 2.05
C ARG A 148 10.42 -10.34 1.15
N PHE A 149 10.36 -9.52 0.12
CA PHE A 149 11.38 -9.41 -0.92
C PHE A 149 12.14 -8.08 -0.77
N PRO A 150 13.30 -8.07 -0.09
CA PRO A 150 14.06 -6.86 0.16
C PRO A 150 14.56 -6.20 -1.13
N GLU A 151 14.67 -6.97 -2.21
CA GLU A 151 15.12 -6.51 -3.53
C GLU A 151 14.26 -5.37 -4.07
N LEU A 152 12.92 -5.47 -3.95
CA LEU A 152 11.99 -4.42 -4.38
C LEU A 152 12.24 -3.12 -3.60
N PHE A 153 12.31 -3.21 -2.28
CA PHE A 153 12.50 -2.05 -1.42
C PHE A 153 13.85 -1.40 -1.66
N ARG A 154 14.90 -2.21 -1.81
CA ARG A 154 16.25 -1.73 -2.14
C ARG A 154 16.28 -1.02 -3.48
N HIS A 155 15.66 -1.59 -4.50
CA HIS A 155 15.59 -0.99 -5.84
C HIS A 155 14.89 0.37 -5.80
N LEU A 156 13.71 0.46 -5.17
CA LEU A 156 12.97 1.71 -5.02
C LEU A 156 13.78 2.77 -4.26
N ALA A 157 14.45 2.38 -3.17
CA ALA A 157 15.30 3.29 -2.39
C ALA A 157 16.50 3.81 -3.19
N LEU A 158 17.12 2.96 -4.02
CA LEU A 158 18.22 3.36 -4.92
C LEU A 158 17.76 4.31 -6.03
N GLN A 159 16.49 4.29 -6.39
CA GLN A 159 15.87 5.28 -7.30
C GLN A 159 15.48 6.58 -6.59
N GLY A 160 15.67 6.67 -5.28
CA GLY A 160 15.43 7.88 -4.51
C GLY A 160 14.16 7.89 -3.69
N ALA A 161 13.39 6.80 -3.66
CA ALA A 161 12.16 6.74 -2.85
C ALA A 161 12.43 7.15 -1.40
N GLN A 162 11.59 8.04 -0.89
CA GLN A 162 11.60 8.53 0.49
C GLN A 162 10.47 7.90 1.30
N LEU A 163 9.42 7.46 0.62
CA LEU A 163 8.23 6.84 1.17
C LEU A 163 7.88 5.60 0.34
N ILE A 164 7.73 4.45 0.97
CA ILE A 164 7.31 3.20 0.30
C ILE A 164 6.02 2.72 0.94
N PHE A 165 5.01 2.49 0.11
CA PHE A 165 3.70 1.98 0.52
C PHE A 165 3.67 0.46 0.44
N CYS A 166 2.94 -0.15 1.37
CA CYS A 166 2.68 -1.59 1.39
C CYS A 166 1.25 -1.88 1.90
N PRO A 167 0.21 -1.68 1.07
CA PRO A 167 -1.12 -2.17 1.39
C PRO A 167 -1.12 -3.71 1.47
N ALA A 168 -1.92 -4.27 2.40
CA ALA A 168 -1.93 -5.71 2.66
C ALA A 168 -3.29 -6.21 3.18
N GLU A 169 -3.50 -7.52 2.99
CA GLU A 169 -4.40 -8.38 3.76
C GLU A 169 -3.56 -9.48 4.46
N TRP A 170 -2.84 -9.09 5.51
CA TRP A 170 -1.84 -9.94 6.16
C TRP A 170 -2.44 -10.73 7.32
N PRO A 171 -2.35 -12.09 7.29
CA PRO A 171 -2.97 -12.94 8.31
C PRO A 171 -2.34 -12.79 9.70
N GLU A 172 -3.15 -12.88 10.75
CA GLU A 172 -2.72 -12.84 12.15
C GLU A 172 -1.64 -13.89 12.47
N ALA A 173 -1.76 -15.08 11.93
CA ALA A 173 -0.80 -16.19 12.13
C ALA A 173 0.65 -15.85 11.71
N ARG A 174 0.86 -14.72 11.07
CA ARG A 174 2.16 -14.20 10.61
C ARG A 174 2.42 -12.76 11.06
N GLY A 175 1.72 -12.30 12.08
CA GLY A 175 1.78 -10.92 12.56
C GLY A 175 3.17 -10.48 13.00
N ASP A 176 3.91 -11.33 13.71
CA ASP A 176 5.29 -11.03 14.13
C ASP A 176 6.20 -10.72 12.94
N ILE A 177 6.01 -11.44 11.82
CA ILE A 177 6.79 -11.23 10.61
C ILE A 177 6.41 -9.91 9.91
N TRP A 178 5.12 -9.53 9.91
CA TRP A 178 4.65 -8.27 9.38
C TRP A 178 5.41 -7.09 9.99
N ARG A 179 5.37 -7.00 11.32
CA ARG A 179 6.02 -5.92 12.08
C ARG A 179 7.53 -5.91 11.88
N LEU A 180 8.17 -7.09 11.97
CA LEU A 180 9.61 -7.25 11.79
C LEU A 180 10.06 -6.78 10.40
N LEU A 181 9.36 -7.21 9.35
CA LEU A 181 9.74 -6.88 7.99
C LEU A 181 9.51 -5.40 7.67
N ALA A 182 8.38 -4.80 8.08
CA ALA A 182 8.13 -3.38 7.86
C ALA A 182 9.23 -2.51 8.49
N GLN A 183 9.66 -2.83 9.71
CA GLN A 183 10.78 -2.14 10.37
C GLN A 183 12.11 -2.36 9.65
N ALA A 184 12.40 -3.60 9.22
CA ALA A 184 13.61 -3.92 8.49
C ALA A 184 13.69 -3.14 7.17
N ARG A 185 12.59 -3.15 6.38
CA ARG A 185 12.52 -2.42 5.09
C ARG A 185 12.75 -0.92 5.25
N ALA A 186 12.20 -0.31 6.30
CA ALA A 186 12.43 1.10 6.59
C ALA A 186 13.89 1.37 6.97
N ALA A 187 14.43 0.60 7.92
CA ALA A 187 15.76 0.82 8.47
C ALA A 187 16.88 0.58 7.44
N GLU A 188 16.85 -0.54 6.72
CA GLU A 188 17.89 -0.92 5.76
C GLU A 188 17.92 -0.04 4.50
N ASN A 189 16.80 0.62 4.17
CA ASN A 189 16.63 1.46 3.00
C ASN A 189 16.58 2.96 3.32
N HIS A 190 16.61 3.31 4.59
CA HIS A 190 16.51 4.72 5.05
C HIS A 190 15.32 5.45 4.40
N THR A 191 14.15 4.80 4.40
CA THR A 191 12.89 5.31 3.86
C THR A 191 11.79 5.21 4.91
N PHE A 192 10.75 6.03 4.80
CA PHE A 192 9.51 5.72 5.49
C PHE A 192 8.86 4.49 4.84
N VAL A 193 8.27 3.63 5.66
CA VAL A 193 7.38 2.55 5.19
C VAL A 193 6.00 2.80 5.78
N VAL A 194 5.00 2.90 4.91
CA VAL A 194 3.58 2.99 5.28
C VAL A 194 2.93 1.68 4.91
N ALA A 195 2.76 0.83 5.91
CA ALA A 195 2.20 -0.50 5.77
C ALA A 195 0.76 -0.50 6.30
N VAL A 196 -0.22 -0.70 5.41
CA VAL A 196 -1.65 -0.66 5.76
C VAL A 196 -2.27 -2.01 5.52
N ASN A 197 -2.67 -2.65 6.61
CA ASN A 197 -3.34 -3.94 6.62
C ASN A 197 -4.85 -3.75 6.78
N CYS A 198 -5.64 -4.79 6.54
CA CYS A 198 -7.05 -4.80 6.86
C CYS A 198 -7.34 -5.40 8.25
N ALA A 199 -8.53 -5.13 8.75
CA ALA A 199 -9.17 -5.81 9.86
C ALA A 199 -10.13 -6.90 9.35
N GLY A 200 -10.77 -7.63 10.28
CA GLY A 200 -11.72 -8.68 9.94
C GLY A 200 -11.07 -10.03 9.68
N SER A 201 -11.62 -10.82 8.78
CA SER A 201 -11.14 -12.19 8.53
C SER A 201 -11.49 -12.67 7.12
N PHE A 202 -10.72 -13.65 6.63
CA PHE A 202 -11.03 -14.40 5.40
C PHE A 202 -11.20 -15.88 5.72
N LYS A 203 -12.37 -16.45 5.37
CA LYS A 203 -12.71 -17.86 5.67
C LYS A 203 -12.50 -18.25 7.15
N GLY A 204 -12.78 -17.31 8.05
CA GLY A 204 -12.60 -17.49 9.49
C GLY A 204 -11.15 -17.35 10.01
N ALA A 205 -10.18 -17.13 9.15
CA ALA A 205 -8.81 -16.79 9.55
C ALA A 205 -8.70 -15.27 9.72
N PRO A 206 -8.38 -14.75 10.92
CA PRO A 206 -8.33 -13.32 11.16
C PRO A 206 -7.13 -12.69 10.46
N PHE A 207 -7.32 -11.44 10.04
CA PHE A 207 -6.23 -10.55 9.63
C PHE A 207 -5.57 -9.93 10.85
N TYR A 208 -4.31 -9.58 10.72
CA TYR A 208 -3.52 -9.09 11.84
C TYR A 208 -3.86 -7.64 12.21
N GLY A 209 -4.39 -6.84 11.28
CA GLY A 209 -4.48 -5.40 11.49
C GLY A 209 -3.09 -4.79 11.59
N HIS A 210 -2.84 -4.05 12.66
CA HIS A 210 -1.53 -3.46 12.96
C HIS A 210 -0.93 -2.70 11.78
N SER A 211 -1.76 -1.90 11.12
CA SER A 211 -1.30 -0.91 10.13
C SER A 211 -0.33 0.05 10.80
N MET A 212 0.76 0.39 10.14
CA MET A 212 1.80 1.18 10.78
C MET A 212 2.53 2.13 9.84
N VAL A 213 3.08 3.19 10.43
CA VAL A 213 4.09 4.05 9.82
C VAL A 213 5.43 3.80 10.49
N VAL A 214 6.43 3.43 9.71
CA VAL A 214 7.80 3.20 10.20
C VAL A 214 8.73 4.27 9.65
N ALA A 215 9.47 4.91 10.55
CA ALA A 215 10.47 5.92 10.21
C ALA A 215 11.71 5.32 9.52
N PRO A 216 12.53 6.12 8.82
CA PRO A 216 13.79 5.70 8.21
C PRO A 216 14.81 5.08 9.18
N SER A 217 14.62 5.27 10.47
CA SER A 217 15.42 4.65 11.54
C SER A 217 14.93 3.26 11.96
N GLY A 218 13.84 2.75 11.40
CA GLY A 218 13.16 1.53 11.83
C GLY A 218 12.21 1.70 13.03
N LYS A 219 12.07 2.93 13.57
CA LYS A 219 11.14 3.21 14.68
C LYS A 219 9.70 3.26 14.16
N ILE A 220 8.79 2.55 14.80
CA ILE A 220 7.34 2.69 14.56
C ILE A 220 6.90 4.05 15.15
N LEU A 221 6.28 4.88 14.31
CA LEU A 221 5.76 6.20 14.69
C LEU A 221 4.29 6.13 15.12
N ALA A 222 3.51 5.31 14.42
CA ALA A 222 2.12 5.01 14.74
C ALA A 222 1.81 3.57 14.34
N GLU A 223 0.94 2.92 15.09
CA GLU A 223 0.50 1.55 14.86
C GLU A 223 -0.95 1.40 15.30
N ALA A 224 -1.77 0.78 14.46
CA ALA A 224 -3.14 0.39 14.75
C ALA A 224 -3.22 -0.81 15.69
N GLY A 225 -4.41 -1.09 16.22
CA GLY A 225 -4.75 -2.37 16.84
C GLY A 225 -5.16 -3.42 15.79
N MET A 226 -5.94 -4.41 16.23
CA MET A 226 -6.44 -5.48 15.35
C MET A 226 -7.78 -5.12 14.67
N GLN A 227 -8.50 -4.16 15.21
CA GLN A 227 -9.84 -3.80 14.75
C GLN A 227 -9.80 -2.71 13.69
N GLU A 228 -10.93 -2.47 13.03
CA GLU A 228 -11.08 -1.35 12.11
C GLU A 228 -10.82 -0.02 12.82
N GLU A 229 -9.93 0.78 12.26
CA GLU A 229 -9.66 2.14 12.73
C GLU A 229 -8.94 2.99 11.68
N VAL A 230 -9.05 4.30 11.80
CA VAL A 230 -8.26 5.27 11.04
C VAL A 230 -7.14 5.80 11.93
N VAL A 231 -5.91 5.47 11.61
CA VAL A 231 -4.74 5.91 12.37
C VAL A 231 -4.09 7.11 11.71
N SER A 232 -3.96 8.22 12.45
CA SER A 232 -3.25 9.42 12.00
C SER A 232 -1.79 9.39 12.42
N CYS A 233 -0.90 9.75 11.50
CA CYS A 233 0.53 9.90 11.76
C CYS A 233 1.07 11.15 11.09
N GLU A 234 1.82 11.95 11.82
CA GLU A 234 2.57 13.07 11.24
C GLU A 234 4.04 12.68 11.04
N ILE A 235 4.56 12.88 9.83
CA ILE A 235 5.95 12.60 9.49
C ILE A 235 6.68 13.86 9.03
N ASP A 236 7.98 13.93 9.36
CA ASP A 236 8.91 14.93 8.82
C ASP A 236 9.80 14.27 7.74
N LEU A 237 9.54 14.60 6.47
CA LEU A 237 10.31 14.06 5.35
C LEU A 237 11.82 14.36 5.43
N ALA A 238 12.22 15.40 6.19
CA ALA A 238 13.61 15.70 6.45
C ALA A 238 14.33 14.57 7.23
N ASP A 239 13.60 13.69 7.91
CA ASP A 239 14.21 12.56 8.62
C ASP A 239 14.91 11.57 7.69
N VAL A 240 14.46 11.43 6.45
CA VAL A 240 15.18 10.65 5.42
C VAL A 240 16.59 11.21 5.21
N ALA A 241 16.69 12.51 4.97
CA ALA A 241 17.98 13.19 4.78
C ALA A 241 18.83 13.13 6.05
N LYS A 242 18.23 13.32 7.24
CA LYS A 242 18.92 13.23 8.53
C LYS A 242 19.55 11.86 8.77
N VAL A 243 18.84 10.77 8.46
CA VAL A 243 19.35 9.40 8.61
C VAL A 243 20.46 9.15 7.58
N ARG A 244 20.24 9.47 6.31
CA ARG A 244 21.21 9.28 5.22
C ARG A 244 22.49 10.11 5.42
N SER A 245 22.41 11.27 6.06
CA SER A 245 23.60 12.08 6.36
C SER A 245 24.49 11.49 7.47
N ARG A 246 23.94 10.69 8.36
CA ARG A 246 24.68 10.03 9.45
C ARG A 246 25.33 8.72 9.04
N LEU A 247 24.63 7.94 8.25
CA LEU A 247 25.06 6.66 7.68
C LEU A 247 24.35 6.46 6.35
N ASN A 248 25.06 6.54 5.23
CA ASN A 248 24.46 6.37 3.90
C ASN A 248 24.74 4.97 3.35
N ALA A 249 24.12 3.94 3.94
CA ALA A 249 24.25 2.58 3.48
C ALA A 249 23.86 2.38 1.99
N LEU A 250 22.97 3.25 1.46
CA LEU A 250 22.61 3.19 0.03
C LEU A 250 23.75 3.63 -0.90
N ALA A 251 24.60 4.56 -0.46
CA ALA A 251 25.79 4.96 -1.23
C ALA A 251 26.89 3.88 -1.22
N ASP A 252 26.92 3.06 -0.16
CA ASP A 252 27.92 2.00 0.01
C ASP A 252 27.52 0.69 -0.72
N VAL A 253 26.32 0.66 -1.35
CA VAL A 253 25.85 -0.52 -2.09
C VAL A 253 26.78 -0.80 -3.28
N ARG A 254 27.36 -1.97 -3.30
CA ARG A 254 28.18 -2.48 -4.41
C ARG A 254 27.31 -2.99 -5.54
N LYS A 255 26.82 -2.05 -6.37
CA LYS A 255 25.84 -2.33 -7.44
C LYS A 255 26.33 -3.40 -8.44
N GLU A 256 27.65 -3.50 -8.63
CA GLU A 256 28.25 -4.50 -9.50
C GLU A 256 28.12 -5.96 -9.00
N LEU A 257 27.73 -6.14 -7.73
CA LEU A 257 27.51 -7.47 -7.12
C LEU A 257 26.03 -7.84 -7.00
N ILE A 258 25.13 -6.88 -7.31
CA ILE A 258 23.68 -7.07 -7.23
C ILE A 258 23.17 -7.03 -8.67
N GLN A 259 22.90 -8.20 -9.23
CA GLN A 259 22.34 -8.34 -10.58
C GLN A 259 20.88 -8.70 -10.51
#